data_b5542d4a81ed88e4ad66f6f31ccf0b14
#
_entry.id   b5542d4a81ed88e4ad66f6f31ccf0b14
#
_cell.length_a   1.000
_cell.length_b   1.000
_cell.length_c   1.000
_cell.angle_alpha   90.00
_cell.angle_beta   90.00
_cell.angle_gamma   90.00
#
_symmetry.space_group_name_H-M   'P 1'
#
loop_
_entity.id
_entity.type
_entity.pdbx_description
1 polymer ?
#
loop_
_entity_poly.entity_id
_entity_poly.type
_entity_poly.pdbx_seq_one_letter_code
_entity_poly.pdbx_strand_id
1 'polypeptide(L)'
;MLLRPLYSLFLLTLGASQLTACAQASDKTPAAIVPPGAGKLPWLRNLLDSSAVLRPHTVALVLADATTGEPLFAQNETKYFAPASNMKLFSLYAGLKLLPDSLPSLRYFSRGDTLFFQGTGDPTFLHGDVPSRRAFEFLQKAPGLLANCDIACSTSYGPGWPWDDFGYYFQPERGAFPIYGHTVRFYAQPPVGNVSSRLRVLPKSFASLTGPVPAALRTPGIDKDTHVIRALDENRFYVVAPFNKKWIDEVPFRTSRAFTLRLLGDTLRRPLVGAPWHPRATDVVRTLRGLPVDSLYRRMLRVSDNFLAEQLLLMASTTVGLHDSLSTQRVIRYVRRKYLGALPYPVAWADGSGLSRQNLVTPRTLEALLLQLHKEVPEPRLLSLLAAGGQQGTLRKRYHDAAGPWVWGKTGSLANNTNLSGYLRTKSGRLLAFTFLNNNHVADSGDVRNEMERVLRQVRARL
;
A
#
# COMPACT_ATOMS: atom_id res chain seq x y z
N MET A 1 30.22 45.63 -53.63
CA MET A 1 30.60 46.45 -52.48
C MET A 1 30.31 45.68 -51.24
N LEU A 2 31.33 45.13 -50.63
CA LEU A 2 31.29 44.15 -49.52
C LEU A 2 31.08 44.86 -48.20
N LEU A 3 30.16 44.38 -47.36
CA LEU A 3 30.09 44.69 -45.93
C LEU A 3 29.99 43.39 -45.15
N ARG A 4 31.05 43.07 -44.45
CA ARG A 4 31.14 42.01 -43.44
C ARG A 4 30.57 42.54 -42.12
N PRO A 5 29.85 41.74 -41.30
CA PRO A 5 29.57 42.07 -39.93
C PRO A 5 30.66 41.51 -38.99
N LEU A 6 31.08 42.33 -38.04
CA LEU A 6 31.96 42.02 -36.94
C LEU A 6 31.25 41.08 -35.92
N TYR A 7 31.92 39.99 -35.60
CA TYR A 7 31.56 39.16 -34.42
C TYR A 7 32.20 39.74 -33.16
N SER A 8 31.35 40.25 -32.27
CA SER A 8 31.77 40.63 -30.91
C SER A 8 31.88 39.38 -30.05
N LEU A 9 33.08 39.09 -29.58
CA LEU A 9 33.40 38.02 -28.66
C LEU A 9 32.96 38.45 -27.26
N PHE A 10 31.85 37.91 -26.74
CA PHE A 10 31.50 38.02 -25.31
C PHE A 10 32.14 36.89 -24.55
N LEU A 11 33.17 37.21 -23.79
CA LEU A 11 33.73 36.32 -22.75
C LEU A 11 32.71 36.22 -21.60
N LEU A 12 32.03 35.06 -21.51
CA LEU A 12 31.28 34.67 -20.32
C LEU A 12 32.27 34.08 -19.31
N THR A 13 32.63 34.85 -18.30
CA THR A 13 33.24 34.33 -17.06
C THR A 13 32.17 33.54 -16.29
N LEU A 14 32.20 32.23 -16.40
CA LEU A 14 31.45 31.35 -15.52
C LEU A 14 32.03 31.41 -14.12
N GLY A 15 31.31 32.08 -13.22
CA GLY A 15 31.56 32.01 -11.77
C GLY A 15 31.32 30.60 -11.29
N ALA A 16 32.42 29.93 -10.88
CA ALA A 16 32.35 28.69 -10.10
C ALA A 16 31.90 29.05 -8.68
N SER A 17 30.59 29.05 -8.43
CA SER A 17 30.03 29.17 -7.10
C SER A 17 29.20 27.95 -6.74
N GLN A 18 29.82 27.09 -5.92
CA GLN A 18 29.20 26.31 -4.86
C GLN A 18 28.19 25.24 -5.22
N LEU A 19 28.69 24.11 -5.70
CA LEU A 19 28.11 22.81 -5.47
C LEU A 19 28.81 22.10 -4.30
N THR A 20 28.73 22.70 -3.11
CA THR A 20 29.20 22.10 -1.85
C THR A 20 28.13 22.24 -0.78
N ALA A 21 27.06 21.46 -0.87
CA ALA A 21 26.16 21.23 0.23
C ALA A 21 25.26 20.00 -0.02
N CYS A 22 25.84 18.80 -0.04
CA CYS A 22 25.08 17.58 0.23
C CYS A 22 26.03 16.41 0.54
N ALA A 23 26.87 16.55 1.54
CA ALA A 23 27.61 15.43 2.12
C ALA A 23 27.98 15.75 3.57
N GLN A 24 26.96 15.86 4.43
CA GLN A 24 27.13 15.57 5.85
C GLN A 24 26.18 14.41 6.17
N ALA A 25 26.53 13.23 5.65
CA ALA A 25 26.16 11.99 6.29
C ALA A 25 26.93 11.96 7.60
N SER A 26 26.19 12.06 8.72
CA SER A 26 26.75 11.84 10.05
C SER A 26 27.38 10.44 10.06
N ASP A 27 28.70 10.40 10.23
CA ASP A 27 29.49 9.23 10.60
C ASP A 27 29.01 8.73 11.98
N LYS A 28 27.86 8.06 12.02
CA LYS A 28 27.53 7.16 13.10
C LYS A 28 28.03 5.80 12.65
N THR A 29 29.18 5.41 13.20
CA THR A 29 29.64 4.01 13.19
C THR A 29 28.44 3.10 13.40
N PRO A 30 28.14 2.16 12.50
CA PRO A 30 27.03 1.22 12.70
C PRO A 30 27.24 0.53 14.04
N ALA A 31 26.21 0.50 14.88
CA ALA A 31 26.23 -0.29 16.12
C ALA A 31 26.80 -1.67 15.78
N ALA A 32 27.67 -2.17 16.64
CA ALA A 32 28.41 -3.42 16.44
C ALA A 32 27.50 -4.49 15.84
N ILE A 33 27.84 -4.94 14.63
CA ILE A 33 27.14 -6.01 13.94
C ILE A 33 27.26 -7.24 14.84
N VAL A 34 26.17 -7.63 15.50
CA VAL A 34 26.09 -8.91 16.19
C VAL A 34 26.50 -9.98 15.17
N PRO A 35 27.53 -10.79 15.44
CA PRO A 35 27.96 -11.80 14.50
C PRO A 35 26.75 -12.68 14.12
N PRO A 36 26.60 -13.05 12.84
CA PRO A 36 25.46 -13.84 12.39
C PRO A 36 25.35 -15.08 13.25
N GLY A 37 24.13 -15.47 13.59
CA GLY A 37 23.83 -16.77 14.21
C GLY A 37 24.11 -17.91 13.21
N ALA A 38 25.28 -17.84 12.61
CA ALA A 38 25.78 -18.80 11.66
C ALA A 38 26.02 -20.12 12.41
N GLY A 39 25.11 -21.07 12.27
CA GLY A 39 25.35 -22.44 12.68
C GLY A 39 24.37 -23.10 13.63
N LYS A 40 23.39 -22.38 14.22
CA LYS A 40 22.47 -23.02 15.19
C LYS A 40 21.56 -24.09 14.56
N LEU A 41 21.26 -24.03 13.25
CA LEU A 41 20.36 -24.99 12.58
C LEU A 41 20.96 -25.50 11.25
N PRO A 42 21.99 -26.36 11.24
CA PRO A 42 22.62 -26.87 10.01
C PRO A 42 21.61 -27.57 9.07
N TRP A 43 20.65 -28.29 9.63
CA TRP A 43 19.61 -28.96 8.87
C TRP A 43 18.76 -28.00 8.04
N LEU A 44 18.50 -26.79 8.57
CA LEU A 44 17.70 -25.79 7.87
C LEU A 44 18.47 -25.17 6.69
N ARG A 45 19.78 -24.93 6.88
CA ARG A 45 20.66 -24.50 5.79
C ARG A 45 20.71 -25.55 4.69
N ASN A 46 20.95 -26.81 5.03
CA ASN A 46 20.96 -27.92 4.08
C ASN A 46 19.60 -28.02 3.33
N LEU A 47 18.48 -27.78 4.05
CA LEU A 47 17.15 -27.83 3.46
C LEU A 47 16.94 -26.73 2.42
N LEU A 48 17.48 -25.52 2.63
CA LEU A 48 17.41 -24.40 1.68
C LEU A 48 18.37 -24.65 0.50
N ASP A 49 19.62 -25.04 0.76
CA ASP A 49 20.66 -25.18 -0.24
C ASP A 49 20.44 -26.39 -1.16
N SER A 50 19.76 -27.45 -0.68
CA SER A 50 19.40 -28.63 -1.48
C SER A 50 18.12 -28.48 -2.29
N SER A 51 17.34 -27.41 -2.08
CA SER A 51 16.08 -27.21 -2.76
C SER A 51 16.30 -26.85 -4.23
N ALA A 52 15.80 -27.68 -5.16
CA ALA A 52 15.84 -27.40 -6.58
C ALA A 52 15.07 -26.12 -6.98
N VAL A 53 14.07 -25.73 -6.19
CA VAL A 53 13.25 -24.53 -6.42
C VAL A 53 13.95 -23.27 -5.89
N LEU A 54 14.56 -23.34 -4.70
CA LEU A 54 15.14 -22.15 -4.05
C LEU A 54 16.57 -21.85 -4.50
N ARG A 55 17.38 -22.87 -4.78
CA ARG A 55 18.79 -22.71 -5.15
C ARG A 55 19.06 -21.79 -6.34
N PRO A 56 18.21 -21.76 -7.42
CA PRO A 56 18.50 -20.95 -8.60
C PRO A 56 18.35 -19.44 -8.42
N HIS A 57 17.83 -18.95 -7.29
CA HIS A 57 17.58 -17.52 -7.10
C HIS A 57 18.06 -17.01 -5.73
N THR A 58 17.88 -15.72 -5.48
CA THR A 58 18.34 -15.11 -4.23
C THR A 58 17.33 -15.35 -3.13
N VAL A 59 17.72 -16.13 -2.12
CA VAL A 59 16.91 -16.51 -0.97
C VAL A 59 17.50 -15.96 0.31
N ALA A 60 16.63 -15.42 1.18
CA ALA A 60 16.98 -15.09 2.55
C ALA A 60 15.93 -15.68 3.50
N LEU A 61 16.40 -16.25 4.60
CA LEU A 61 15.58 -16.65 5.72
C LEU A 61 16.26 -16.21 7.03
N VAL A 62 15.50 -15.51 7.88
CA VAL A 62 15.90 -15.19 9.25
C VAL A 62 14.81 -15.63 10.21
N LEU A 63 15.21 -16.15 11.35
CA LEU A 63 14.33 -16.61 12.42
C LEU A 63 14.85 -16.10 13.75
N ALA A 64 13.97 -15.52 14.56
CA ALA A 64 14.26 -15.17 15.96
C ALA A 64 13.08 -15.59 16.86
N ASP A 65 13.34 -15.86 18.11
CA ASP A 65 12.31 -15.99 19.12
C ASP A 65 11.62 -14.63 19.30
N ALA A 66 10.30 -14.57 19.11
CA ALA A 66 9.56 -13.30 19.14
C ALA A 66 9.54 -12.65 20.54
N THR A 67 9.65 -13.44 21.59
CA THR A 67 9.59 -12.99 22.99
C THR A 67 10.95 -12.51 23.48
N THR A 68 11.99 -13.29 23.23
CA THR A 68 13.34 -13.00 23.76
C THR A 68 14.19 -12.19 22.77
N GLY A 69 13.85 -12.20 21.48
CA GLY A 69 14.67 -11.62 20.42
C GLY A 69 15.88 -12.47 20.04
N GLU A 70 16.03 -13.68 20.63
CA GLU A 70 17.17 -14.55 20.36
C GLU A 70 17.20 -14.99 18.90
N PRO A 71 18.30 -14.72 18.15
CA PRO A 71 18.43 -15.17 16.78
C PRO A 71 18.66 -16.68 16.71
N LEU A 72 17.84 -17.38 15.91
CA LEU A 72 17.88 -18.84 15.77
C LEU A 72 18.51 -19.27 14.44
N PHE A 73 18.25 -18.51 13.37
CA PHE A 73 18.78 -18.80 12.04
C PHE A 73 18.94 -17.54 11.23
N ALA A 74 19.97 -17.48 10.37
CA ALA A 74 20.20 -16.38 9.45
C ALA A 74 20.90 -16.86 8.17
N GLN A 75 20.30 -16.54 7.03
CA GLN A 75 20.88 -16.70 5.69
C GLN A 75 20.59 -15.45 4.87
N ASN A 76 21.66 -14.85 4.30
CA ASN A 76 21.61 -13.61 3.52
C ASN A 76 20.94 -12.42 4.23
N GLU A 77 21.04 -12.38 5.55
CA GLU A 77 20.33 -11.43 6.43
C GLU A 77 20.72 -9.98 6.24
N THR A 78 21.90 -9.72 5.67
CA THR A 78 22.46 -8.38 5.46
C THR A 78 22.31 -7.88 4.01
N LYS A 79 21.92 -8.75 3.08
CA LYS A 79 21.72 -8.38 1.68
C LYS A 79 20.41 -7.64 1.50
N TYR A 80 20.38 -6.69 0.57
CA TYR A 80 19.16 -5.96 0.23
C TYR A 80 18.29 -6.73 -0.74
N PHE A 81 17.00 -6.75 -0.43
CA PHE A 81 15.93 -7.39 -1.19
C PHE A 81 14.83 -6.39 -1.52
N ALA A 82 14.15 -6.57 -2.65
CA ALA A 82 12.86 -5.94 -2.91
C ALA A 82 11.77 -6.61 -2.07
N PRO A 83 11.23 -5.93 -1.05
CA PRO A 83 10.30 -6.54 -0.08
C PRO A 83 8.91 -6.74 -0.65
N ALA A 84 8.58 -6.11 -1.76
CA ALA A 84 7.21 -6.02 -2.25
C ALA A 84 6.27 -5.56 -1.12
N SER A 85 5.06 -6.12 -1.03
CA SER A 85 4.07 -5.73 -0.02
C SER A 85 4.47 -5.99 1.44
N ASN A 86 5.66 -6.56 1.73
CA ASN A 86 6.18 -6.57 3.11
C ASN A 86 6.49 -5.14 3.60
N MET A 87 6.63 -4.15 2.70
CA MET A 87 6.69 -2.73 3.08
C MET A 87 5.46 -2.26 3.88
N LYS A 88 4.31 -2.91 3.73
CA LYS A 88 3.11 -2.60 4.51
C LYS A 88 3.28 -2.85 6.02
N LEU A 89 4.29 -3.61 6.45
CA LEU A 89 4.67 -3.71 7.86
C LEU A 89 5.26 -2.39 8.39
N PHE A 90 6.03 -1.68 7.57
CA PHE A 90 6.50 -0.32 7.90
C PHE A 90 5.35 0.68 7.90
N SER A 91 4.41 0.57 6.95
CA SER A 91 3.20 1.40 6.93
C SER A 91 2.30 1.14 8.14
N LEU A 92 2.13 -0.12 8.55
CA LEU A 92 1.47 -0.47 9.81
C LEU A 92 2.15 0.21 11.00
N TYR A 93 3.48 0.10 11.09
CA TYR A 93 4.24 0.70 12.18
C TYR A 93 4.08 2.22 12.21
N ALA A 94 4.14 2.89 11.04
CA ALA A 94 3.86 4.31 10.93
C ALA A 94 2.45 4.66 11.41
N GLY A 95 1.44 3.89 11.01
CA GLY A 95 0.07 4.06 11.45
C GLY A 95 -0.08 3.92 12.97
N LEU A 96 0.49 2.88 13.55
CA LEU A 96 0.47 2.64 15.02
C LEU A 96 1.13 3.79 15.81
N LYS A 97 2.13 4.45 15.24
CA LYS A 97 2.83 5.59 15.88
C LYS A 97 2.14 6.93 15.69
N LEU A 98 1.37 7.11 14.62
CA LEU A 98 0.91 8.43 14.20
C LEU A 98 -0.61 8.57 14.17
N LEU A 99 -1.36 7.51 13.90
CA LEU A 99 -2.80 7.61 13.81
C LEU A 99 -3.47 7.32 15.15
N PRO A 100 -4.56 8.03 15.46
CA PRO A 100 -5.38 7.75 16.65
C PRO A 100 -6.21 6.48 16.44
N ASP A 101 -6.87 6.01 17.51
CA ASP A 101 -7.68 4.77 17.50
C ASP A 101 -8.85 4.80 16.49
N SER A 102 -9.30 5.99 16.08
CA SER A 102 -10.30 6.18 15.04
C SER A 102 -9.79 7.07 13.92
N LEU A 103 -10.09 6.70 12.67
CA LEU A 103 -9.62 7.41 11.48
C LEU A 103 -10.09 8.88 11.48
N PRO A 104 -9.20 9.86 11.20
CA PRO A 104 -9.61 11.23 10.95
C PRO A 104 -10.24 11.31 9.55
N SER A 105 -11.58 11.34 9.44
CA SER A 105 -12.25 11.27 8.14
C SER A 105 -12.33 12.61 7.42
N LEU A 106 -12.72 13.67 8.15
CA LEU A 106 -12.86 15.01 7.59
C LEU A 106 -12.41 16.05 8.61
N ARG A 107 -11.82 17.14 8.13
CA ARG A 107 -11.72 18.39 8.90
C ARG A 107 -12.83 19.33 8.43
N TYR A 108 -13.46 20.05 9.34
CA TYR A 108 -14.56 20.94 8.98
C TYR A 108 -14.75 22.08 9.96
N PHE A 109 -15.38 23.15 9.50
CA PHE A 109 -15.92 24.23 10.31
C PHE A 109 -17.17 24.78 9.65
N SER A 110 -18.04 25.46 10.41
CA SER A 110 -19.23 26.12 9.88
C SER A 110 -19.09 27.62 9.95
N ARG A 111 -19.60 28.32 8.93
CA ARG A 111 -19.70 29.79 8.92
C ARG A 111 -21.04 30.20 8.29
N GLY A 112 -21.92 30.80 9.08
CA GLY A 112 -23.31 30.95 8.68
C GLY A 112 -23.92 29.60 8.30
N ASP A 113 -24.63 29.55 7.19
CA ASP A 113 -25.28 28.34 6.69
C ASP A 113 -24.35 27.46 5.82
N THR A 114 -23.05 27.73 5.82
CA THR A 114 -22.11 26.96 5.00
C THR A 114 -21.23 26.08 5.89
N LEU A 115 -21.20 24.78 5.54
CA LEU A 115 -20.24 23.82 6.07
C LEU A 115 -19.04 23.73 5.16
N PHE A 116 -17.89 24.23 5.60
CA PHE A 116 -16.59 24.05 4.93
C PHE A 116 -15.97 22.76 5.42
N PHE A 117 -15.55 21.91 4.50
CA PHE A 117 -14.91 20.64 4.85
C PHE A 117 -13.77 20.27 3.90
N GLN A 118 -12.84 19.52 4.41
CA GLN A 118 -11.60 19.12 3.74
C GLN A 118 -11.32 17.63 4.01
N GLY A 119 -10.85 16.91 2.99
CA GLY A 119 -10.39 15.53 3.14
C GLY A 119 -9.09 15.44 3.93
N THR A 120 -8.87 14.28 4.54
CA THR A 120 -7.67 13.94 5.33
C THR A 120 -6.86 12.83 4.71
N GLY A 121 -7.27 12.33 3.55
CA GLY A 121 -6.75 11.10 2.97
C GLY A 121 -7.49 9.83 3.42
N ASP A 122 -8.54 9.93 4.26
CA ASP A 122 -9.32 8.77 4.69
C ASP A 122 -9.97 8.06 3.48
N PRO A 123 -9.61 6.78 3.21
CA PRO A 123 -10.12 6.04 2.06
C PRO A 123 -11.54 5.48 2.26
N THR A 124 -12.14 5.65 3.44
CA THR A 124 -13.34 4.87 3.80
C THR A 124 -14.66 5.46 3.30
N PHE A 125 -14.65 6.65 2.66
CA PHE A 125 -15.87 7.27 2.13
C PHE A 125 -16.50 6.40 1.04
N LEU A 126 -17.53 5.63 1.43
CA LEU A 126 -18.26 4.67 0.59
C LEU A 126 -17.34 3.65 -0.12
N HIS A 127 -16.23 3.31 0.50
CA HIS A 127 -15.33 2.27 -0.01
C HIS A 127 -16.06 0.92 -0.02
N GLY A 128 -15.97 0.20 -1.15
CA GLY A 128 -16.74 -1.02 -1.33
C GLY A 128 -16.42 -2.17 -0.35
N ASP A 129 -15.19 -2.21 0.18
CA ASP A 129 -14.71 -3.29 1.07
C ASP A 129 -14.45 -2.84 2.51
N VAL A 130 -14.53 -1.53 2.76
CA VAL A 130 -14.39 -0.95 4.10
C VAL A 130 -15.65 -0.12 4.36
N PRO A 131 -16.77 -0.77 4.73
CA PRO A 131 -18.06 -0.13 4.78
C PRO A 131 -18.12 0.93 5.87
N SER A 132 -18.16 2.20 5.48
CA SER A 132 -18.44 3.33 6.34
C SER A 132 -19.35 4.31 5.62
N ARG A 133 -20.42 4.71 6.29
CA ARG A 133 -21.32 5.76 5.83
C ARG A 133 -21.22 7.04 6.66
N ARG A 134 -20.37 7.05 7.67
CA ARG A 134 -20.35 8.12 8.68
C ARG A 134 -20.08 9.51 8.08
N ALA A 135 -19.04 9.62 7.24
CA ALA A 135 -18.76 10.89 6.57
C ALA A 135 -19.82 11.26 5.53
N PHE A 136 -20.36 10.27 4.82
CA PHE A 136 -21.47 10.46 3.88
C PHE A 136 -22.71 11.00 4.59
N GLU A 137 -23.15 10.37 5.67
CA GLU A 137 -24.34 10.77 6.44
C GLU A 137 -24.14 12.12 7.10
N PHE A 138 -22.95 12.41 7.61
CA PHE A 138 -22.61 13.72 8.17
C PHE A 138 -22.79 14.82 7.12
N LEU A 139 -22.21 14.65 5.93
CA LEU A 139 -22.34 15.63 4.83
C LEU A 139 -23.77 15.71 4.30
N GLN A 140 -24.47 14.57 4.21
CA GLN A 140 -25.84 14.54 3.71
C GLN A 140 -26.82 15.27 4.63
N LYS A 141 -26.62 15.17 5.96
CA LYS A 141 -27.48 15.79 6.98
C LYS A 141 -27.07 17.21 7.36
N ALA A 142 -25.89 17.67 6.92
CA ALA A 142 -25.43 19.02 7.24
C ALA A 142 -26.40 20.08 6.71
N PRO A 143 -26.75 21.12 7.48
CA PRO A 143 -27.62 22.20 7.01
C PRO A 143 -26.90 23.04 5.93
N GLY A 144 -27.68 23.77 5.13
CA GLY A 144 -27.19 24.78 4.20
C GLY A 144 -26.28 24.30 3.10
N LEU A 145 -25.34 25.14 2.69
CA LEU A 145 -24.41 24.89 1.59
C LEU A 145 -23.22 24.04 2.02
N LEU A 146 -22.79 23.13 1.17
CA LEU A 146 -21.55 22.38 1.33
C LEU A 146 -20.42 23.01 0.51
N ALA A 147 -19.32 23.34 1.16
CA ALA A 147 -18.12 23.88 0.53
C ALA A 147 -16.95 22.89 0.75
N ASN A 148 -16.60 22.15 -0.30
CA ASN A 148 -15.43 21.28 -0.24
C ASN A 148 -14.17 22.08 -0.47
N CYS A 149 -13.28 22.06 0.50
CA CYS A 149 -12.01 22.75 0.43
C CYS A 149 -10.92 21.82 -0.04
N ASP A 150 -10.07 22.34 -0.93
CA ASP A 150 -8.94 21.58 -1.42
C ASP A 150 -7.80 21.55 -0.39
N ILE A 151 -7.01 20.49 -0.48
CA ILE A 151 -5.73 20.37 0.19
C ILE A 151 -4.73 19.78 -0.82
N ALA A 152 -3.57 20.40 -0.92
CA ALA A 152 -2.53 19.89 -1.78
C ALA A 152 -2.18 18.45 -1.39
N CYS A 153 -2.19 17.55 -2.35
CA CYS A 153 -1.75 16.17 -2.17
C CYS A 153 -0.50 15.95 -3.01
N SER A 154 0.47 15.26 -2.46
CA SER A 154 1.62 14.81 -3.25
C SER A 154 1.13 13.95 -4.42
N THR A 155 2.00 13.66 -5.36
CA THR A 155 1.66 12.97 -6.62
C THR A 155 0.60 11.86 -6.49
N SER A 156 -0.27 11.73 -7.50
CA SER A 156 -1.31 10.68 -7.55
C SER A 156 -0.74 9.26 -7.51
N TYR A 157 0.46 9.07 -8.06
CA TYR A 157 1.18 7.79 -8.08
C TYR A 157 2.45 7.83 -7.22
N GLY A 158 2.88 6.68 -6.74
CA GLY A 158 4.14 6.53 -6.00
C GLY A 158 5.37 6.57 -6.92
N PRO A 159 6.55 6.91 -6.37
CA PRO A 159 7.78 6.89 -7.14
C PRO A 159 8.12 5.47 -7.59
N GLY A 160 8.49 5.31 -8.87
CA GLY A 160 8.85 4.01 -9.45
C GLY A 160 7.69 3.03 -9.65
N TRP A 161 6.44 3.50 -9.61
CA TRP A 161 5.30 2.68 -10.02
C TRP A 161 5.30 2.53 -11.54
N PRO A 162 5.02 1.32 -12.07
CA PRO A 162 4.88 1.13 -13.50
C PRO A 162 3.72 1.96 -14.04
N TRP A 163 3.96 2.69 -15.12
CA TRP A 163 2.93 3.56 -15.73
C TRP A 163 1.79 2.76 -16.35
N ASP A 164 2.09 1.57 -16.85
CA ASP A 164 1.15 0.65 -17.50
C ASP A 164 0.24 -0.10 -16.54
N ASP A 165 0.54 -0.08 -15.24
CA ASP A 165 -0.32 -0.64 -14.19
C ASP A 165 -1.53 0.23 -13.83
N PHE A 166 -1.72 1.41 -14.45
CA PHE A 166 -2.78 2.39 -14.12
C PHE A 166 -4.21 1.84 -14.20
N GLY A 167 -4.43 0.77 -14.95
CA GLY A 167 -5.72 0.11 -15.12
C GLY A 167 -6.00 -1.00 -14.10
N TYR A 168 -5.02 -1.42 -13.33
CA TYR A 168 -5.18 -2.52 -12.39
C TYR A 168 -5.65 -2.05 -11.01
N TYR A 169 -6.53 -2.83 -10.38
CA TYR A 169 -7.14 -2.56 -9.08
C TYR A 169 -6.16 -2.24 -7.96
N PHE A 170 -4.89 -2.67 -8.08
CA PHE A 170 -3.86 -2.46 -7.07
C PHE A 170 -3.11 -1.13 -7.22
N GLN A 171 -3.42 -0.30 -8.26
CA GLN A 171 -2.77 0.99 -8.51
C GLN A 171 -3.77 2.15 -8.65
N PRO A 172 -4.74 2.34 -7.75
CA PRO A 172 -5.57 3.55 -7.75
C PRO A 172 -4.74 4.79 -7.44
N GLU A 173 -5.15 5.92 -7.99
CA GLU A 173 -4.56 7.22 -7.67
C GLU A 173 -4.75 7.55 -6.19
N ARG A 174 -3.72 8.08 -5.54
CA ARG A 174 -3.81 8.63 -4.18
C ARG A 174 -4.54 9.96 -4.21
N GLY A 175 -5.22 10.32 -3.13
CA GLY A 175 -5.95 11.57 -3.07
C GLY A 175 -6.29 12.02 -1.65
N ALA A 176 -6.55 13.30 -1.52
CA ALA A 176 -6.91 13.91 -0.24
C ALA A 176 -8.34 13.55 0.20
N PHE A 177 -9.23 13.34 -0.76
CA PHE A 177 -10.63 12.98 -0.52
C PHE A 177 -11.03 11.78 -1.38
N PRO A 178 -10.62 10.56 -1.01
CA PRO A 178 -11.01 9.37 -1.75
C PRO A 178 -12.52 9.11 -1.67
N ILE A 179 -13.11 8.76 -2.80
CA ILE A 179 -14.52 8.36 -2.91
C ILE A 179 -14.55 6.99 -3.58
N TYR A 180 -15.29 6.03 -3.03
CA TYR A 180 -15.43 4.67 -3.57
C TYR A 180 -14.11 3.91 -3.74
N GLY A 181 -13.07 4.26 -2.97
CA GLY A 181 -11.74 3.66 -3.12
C GLY A 181 -11.00 4.04 -4.40
N HIS A 182 -11.44 5.10 -5.11
CA HIS A 182 -10.95 5.51 -6.44
C HIS A 182 -11.04 4.42 -7.50
N THR A 183 -12.01 3.49 -7.36
CA THR A 183 -12.25 2.41 -8.31
C THR A 183 -13.71 2.34 -8.75
N VAL A 184 -13.91 1.84 -9.97
CA VAL A 184 -15.21 1.43 -10.51
C VAL A 184 -15.31 -0.07 -10.45
N ARG A 185 -16.41 -0.59 -9.92
CA ARG A 185 -16.66 -2.03 -9.84
C ARG A 185 -17.68 -2.46 -10.88
N PHE A 186 -17.32 -3.48 -11.61
CA PHE A 186 -18.09 -4.09 -12.68
C PHE A 186 -18.51 -5.49 -12.26
N TYR A 187 -19.80 -5.76 -12.33
CA TYR A 187 -20.38 -7.06 -11.98
C TYR A 187 -21.07 -7.62 -13.22
N ALA A 188 -20.50 -8.60 -13.86
CA ALA A 188 -21.11 -9.29 -14.98
C ALA A 188 -21.88 -10.54 -14.51
N GLN A 189 -23.05 -10.71 -15.07
CA GLN A 189 -23.86 -11.91 -14.89
C GLN A 189 -24.19 -12.51 -16.26
N PRO A 190 -23.96 -13.81 -16.47
CA PRO A 190 -24.33 -14.48 -17.71
C PRO A 190 -25.84 -14.51 -17.90
N PRO A 191 -26.31 -14.76 -19.12
CA PRO A 191 -27.74 -14.99 -19.37
C PRO A 191 -28.21 -16.22 -18.59
N VAL A 192 -29.44 -16.17 -18.06
CA VAL A 192 -30.08 -17.28 -17.35
C VAL A 192 -31.48 -17.46 -17.92
N GLY A 193 -31.74 -18.58 -18.56
CA GLY A 193 -33.01 -18.82 -19.28
C GLY A 193 -33.24 -17.73 -20.33
N ASN A 194 -34.39 -17.06 -20.29
CA ASN A 194 -34.76 -15.97 -21.19
C ASN A 194 -34.24 -14.58 -20.74
N VAL A 195 -33.47 -14.50 -19.65
CA VAL A 195 -32.89 -13.23 -19.13
C VAL A 195 -31.56 -13.01 -19.80
N SER A 196 -31.43 -11.90 -20.55
CA SER A 196 -30.16 -11.50 -21.17
C SER A 196 -29.07 -11.20 -20.14
N SER A 197 -27.82 -11.29 -20.56
CA SER A 197 -26.64 -10.93 -19.75
C SER A 197 -26.77 -9.51 -19.18
N ARG A 198 -26.29 -9.31 -17.96
CA ARG A 198 -26.35 -8.00 -17.28
C ARG A 198 -24.98 -7.55 -16.81
N LEU A 199 -24.69 -6.27 -17.06
CA LEU A 199 -23.56 -5.58 -16.46
C LEU A 199 -24.07 -4.55 -15.46
N ARG A 200 -23.65 -4.65 -14.20
CA ARG A 200 -23.87 -3.62 -13.18
C ARG A 200 -22.58 -2.89 -12.90
N VAL A 201 -22.63 -1.56 -12.99
CA VAL A 201 -21.50 -0.66 -12.75
C VAL A 201 -21.74 0.11 -11.46
N LEU A 202 -20.75 0.17 -10.58
CA LEU A 202 -20.82 0.92 -9.33
C LEU A 202 -19.55 1.78 -9.17
N PRO A 203 -19.68 3.08 -8.86
CA PRO A 203 -20.93 3.88 -8.75
C PRO A 203 -21.71 3.96 -10.07
N LYS A 204 -23.02 4.16 -9.98
CA LYS A 204 -23.89 4.21 -11.16
C LYS A 204 -23.54 5.33 -12.14
N SER A 205 -22.96 6.44 -11.67
CA SER A 205 -22.48 7.56 -12.50
C SER A 205 -21.46 7.16 -13.57
N PHE A 206 -20.79 6.03 -13.41
CA PHE A 206 -19.85 5.51 -14.41
C PHE A 206 -20.50 4.63 -15.48
N ALA A 207 -21.78 4.30 -15.36
CA ALA A 207 -22.46 3.45 -16.35
C ALA A 207 -22.48 4.09 -17.75
N SER A 208 -22.68 5.43 -17.86
CA SER A 208 -22.64 6.17 -19.10
C SER A 208 -21.22 6.32 -19.71
N LEU A 209 -20.19 6.05 -18.91
CA LEU A 209 -18.78 6.06 -19.32
C LEU A 209 -18.27 4.67 -19.69
N THR A 210 -19.16 3.66 -19.67
CA THR A 210 -18.83 2.27 -19.94
C THR A 210 -19.44 1.84 -21.27
N GLY A 211 -18.67 1.19 -22.12
CA GLY A 211 -19.13 0.71 -23.43
C GLY A 211 -18.36 -0.52 -23.92
N PRO A 212 -18.72 -1.05 -25.10
CA PRO A 212 -17.95 -2.11 -25.74
C PRO A 212 -16.57 -1.60 -26.17
N VAL A 213 -15.60 -2.50 -26.26
CA VAL A 213 -14.27 -2.16 -26.76
C VAL A 213 -14.34 -1.82 -28.24
N PRO A 214 -13.81 -0.67 -28.68
CA PRO A 214 -13.68 -0.34 -30.09
C PRO A 214 -12.81 -1.35 -30.82
N ALA A 215 -13.11 -1.63 -32.10
CA ALA A 215 -12.36 -2.60 -32.90
C ALA A 215 -10.86 -2.29 -32.95
N ALA A 216 -10.50 -1.00 -33.00
CA ALA A 216 -9.11 -0.51 -33.03
C ALA A 216 -8.34 -0.80 -31.71
N LEU A 217 -9.03 -1.03 -30.60
CA LEU A 217 -8.41 -1.31 -29.28
C LEU A 217 -8.42 -2.82 -28.95
N ARG A 218 -8.89 -3.67 -29.85
CA ARG A 218 -8.84 -5.12 -29.71
C ARG A 218 -7.43 -5.62 -30.04
N THR A 219 -6.52 -5.48 -29.10
CA THR A 219 -5.14 -5.95 -29.28
C THR A 219 -5.04 -7.46 -28.94
N PRO A 220 -4.37 -8.29 -29.75
CA PRO A 220 -3.97 -9.62 -29.32
C PRO A 220 -3.02 -9.47 -28.13
N GLY A 221 -3.35 -10.06 -26.99
CA GLY A 221 -2.47 -10.08 -25.81
C GLY A 221 -3.03 -9.39 -24.57
N ILE A 222 -4.29 -8.93 -24.57
CA ILE A 222 -4.99 -8.57 -23.32
C ILE A 222 -4.98 -9.83 -22.45
N ASP A 223 -4.50 -9.68 -21.22
CA ASP A 223 -4.46 -10.75 -20.22
C ASP A 223 -5.85 -11.42 -20.15
N LYS A 224 -5.87 -12.76 -20.14
CA LYS A 224 -7.10 -13.56 -20.10
C LYS A 224 -7.99 -13.23 -18.90
N ASP A 225 -7.41 -12.67 -17.85
CA ASP A 225 -8.09 -12.28 -16.62
C ASP A 225 -8.57 -10.82 -16.63
N THR A 226 -8.24 -10.04 -17.67
CA THR A 226 -8.72 -8.66 -17.82
C THR A 226 -10.10 -8.66 -18.44
N HIS A 227 -11.08 -8.09 -17.73
CA HIS A 227 -12.46 -8.01 -18.19
C HIS A 227 -12.86 -6.62 -18.64
N VAL A 228 -12.27 -5.59 -18.02
CA VAL A 228 -12.52 -4.19 -18.32
C VAL A 228 -11.20 -3.44 -18.40
N ILE A 229 -11.02 -2.62 -19.42
CA ILE A 229 -9.88 -1.71 -19.56
C ILE A 229 -10.36 -0.26 -19.47
N ARG A 230 -9.55 0.61 -18.89
CA ARG A 230 -9.78 2.06 -18.87
C ARG A 230 -8.90 2.73 -19.93
N ALA A 231 -9.44 3.74 -20.61
CA ALA A 231 -8.62 4.62 -21.44
C ALA A 231 -7.52 5.31 -20.61
N LEU A 232 -6.37 5.57 -21.23
CA LEU A 232 -5.22 6.15 -20.54
C LEU A 232 -5.54 7.55 -19.97
N ASP A 233 -6.16 8.40 -20.78
CA ASP A 233 -6.28 9.83 -20.49
C ASP A 233 -7.65 10.27 -19.98
N GLU A 234 -8.64 9.38 -19.97
CA GLU A 234 -10.01 9.71 -19.56
C GLU A 234 -10.66 8.57 -18.75
N ASN A 235 -11.77 8.90 -18.07
CA ASN A 235 -12.59 7.95 -17.36
C ASN A 235 -13.60 7.26 -18.28
N ARG A 236 -13.11 6.62 -19.35
CA ARG A 236 -13.89 5.77 -20.23
C ARG A 236 -13.45 4.31 -20.06
N PHE A 237 -14.43 3.43 -19.91
CA PHE A 237 -14.21 2.03 -19.61
C PHE A 237 -14.73 1.16 -20.74
N TYR A 238 -13.95 0.19 -21.16
CA TYR A 238 -14.27 -0.70 -22.26
C TYR A 238 -14.34 -2.14 -21.75
N VAL A 239 -15.49 -2.78 -21.95
CA VAL A 239 -15.69 -4.19 -21.57
C VAL A 239 -15.15 -5.07 -22.70
N VAL A 240 -14.13 -5.85 -22.38
CA VAL A 240 -13.43 -6.74 -23.32
C VAL A 240 -13.84 -8.20 -23.19
N ALA A 241 -14.24 -8.62 -22.01
CA ALA A 241 -14.63 -10.01 -21.75
C ALA A 241 -16.08 -10.28 -22.17
N PRO A 242 -16.37 -11.49 -22.66
CA PRO A 242 -17.73 -11.91 -22.92
C PRO A 242 -18.52 -12.13 -21.61
N PHE A 243 -19.85 -11.99 -21.70
CA PHE A 243 -20.76 -12.21 -20.57
C PHE A 243 -21.21 -13.66 -20.40
N ASN A 244 -20.40 -14.62 -20.83
CA ASN A 244 -20.71 -16.06 -20.74
C ASN A 244 -20.42 -16.67 -19.36
N LYS A 245 -19.74 -15.93 -18.49
CA LYS A 245 -19.43 -16.31 -17.11
C LYS A 245 -19.71 -15.14 -16.16
N LYS A 246 -19.94 -15.47 -14.88
CA LYS A 246 -19.96 -14.47 -13.82
C LYS A 246 -18.53 -14.02 -13.54
N TRP A 247 -18.32 -12.71 -13.55
CA TRP A 247 -17.06 -12.12 -13.12
C TRP A 247 -17.28 -10.78 -12.40
N ILE A 248 -16.30 -10.38 -11.63
CA ILE A 248 -16.23 -9.07 -10.96
C ILE A 248 -14.87 -8.50 -11.32
N ASP A 249 -14.87 -7.26 -11.78
CA ASP A 249 -13.63 -6.52 -12.03
C ASP A 249 -13.67 -5.16 -11.32
N GLU A 250 -12.51 -4.66 -10.97
CA GLU A 250 -12.34 -3.41 -10.26
C GLU A 250 -11.23 -2.60 -10.93
N VAL A 251 -11.61 -1.47 -11.50
CA VAL A 251 -10.71 -0.65 -12.34
C VAL A 251 -10.61 0.76 -11.77
N PRO A 252 -9.38 1.27 -11.52
CA PRO A 252 -9.17 2.63 -11.04
C PRO A 252 -9.71 3.68 -12.00
N PHE A 253 -10.29 4.76 -11.46
CA PHE A 253 -10.60 5.95 -12.24
C PHE A 253 -9.58 7.07 -12.00
N ARG A 254 -9.43 7.95 -12.99
CA ARG A 254 -8.61 9.15 -12.86
C ARG A 254 -9.31 10.17 -11.99
N THR A 255 -8.55 10.79 -11.11
CA THR A 255 -9.03 11.82 -10.20
C THR A 255 -8.65 13.22 -10.70
N SER A 256 -9.47 14.19 -10.39
CA SER A 256 -9.17 15.59 -10.48
C SER A 256 -10.07 16.37 -9.53
N ARG A 257 -9.71 17.60 -9.21
CA ARG A 257 -10.53 18.47 -8.36
C ARG A 257 -11.96 18.58 -8.88
N ALA A 258 -12.11 18.91 -10.16
CA ALA A 258 -13.42 19.05 -10.80
C ALA A 258 -14.22 17.75 -10.81
N PHE A 259 -13.55 16.62 -11.08
CA PHE A 259 -14.19 15.31 -11.07
C PHE A 259 -14.65 14.91 -9.67
N THR A 260 -13.81 15.12 -8.65
CA THR A 260 -14.16 14.83 -7.26
C THR A 260 -15.37 15.65 -6.80
N LEU A 261 -15.42 16.95 -7.11
CA LEU A 261 -16.57 17.80 -6.76
C LEU A 261 -17.86 17.32 -7.43
N ARG A 262 -17.81 17.00 -8.73
CA ARG A 262 -18.95 16.46 -9.46
C ARG A 262 -19.42 15.14 -8.87
N LEU A 263 -18.49 14.16 -8.68
CA LEU A 263 -18.82 12.84 -8.16
C LEU A 263 -19.38 12.91 -6.74
N LEU A 264 -18.87 13.81 -5.92
CA LEU A 264 -19.36 14.02 -4.56
C LEU A 264 -20.76 14.66 -4.56
N GLY A 265 -21.00 15.66 -5.41
CA GLY A 265 -22.33 16.28 -5.58
C GLY A 265 -23.38 15.26 -6.04
N ASP A 266 -23.05 14.46 -7.07
CA ASP A 266 -23.90 13.36 -7.56
C ASP A 266 -24.19 12.33 -6.48
N THR A 267 -23.18 11.99 -5.68
CA THR A 267 -23.28 11.01 -4.60
C THR A 267 -24.14 11.50 -3.45
N LEU A 268 -23.95 12.74 -3.01
CA LEU A 268 -24.72 13.37 -1.94
C LEU A 268 -26.11 13.82 -2.38
N ARG A 269 -26.32 13.99 -3.70
CA ARG A 269 -27.53 14.59 -4.29
C ARG A 269 -27.83 15.98 -3.70
N ARG A 270 -26.78 16.79 -3.53
CA ARG A 270 -26.85 18.12 -2.93
C ARG A 270 -25.95 19.11 -3.68
N PRO A 271 -26.30 20.39 -3.69
CA PRO A 271 -25.41 21.44 -4.17
C PRO A 271 -24.09 21.43 -3.40
N LEU A 272 -22.98 21.51 -4.13
CA LEU A 272 -21.63 21.51 -3.60
C LEU A 272 -20.78 22.50 -4.38
N VAL A 273 -20.01 23.31 -3.66
CA VAL A 273 -19.05 24.23 -4.28
C VAL A 273 -17.62 23.91 -3.87
N GLY A 274 -16.67 24.26 -4.72
CA GLY A 274 -15.26 24.29 -4.36
C GLY A 274 -14.93 25.59 -3.61
N ALA A 275 -14.16 25.51 -2.54
CA ALA A 275 -13.73 26.68 -1.78
C ALA A 275 -12.28 26.53 -1.30
N PRO A 276 -11.59 27.64 -0.97
CA PRO A 276 -10.32 27.58 -0.27
C PRO A 276 -10.52 27.22 1.21
N TRP A 277 -9.50 26.59 1.81
CA TRP A 277 -9.47 26.31 3.24
C TRP A 277 -8.84 27.48 4.00
N HIS A 278 -9.70 28.41 4.45
CA HIS A 278 -9.26 29.61 5.20
C HIS A 278 -10.12 29.80 6.46
N PRO A 279 -9.91 28.98 7.52
CA PRO A 279 -10.57 29.21 8.80
C PRO A 279 -10.07 30.51 9.42
N ARG A 280 -10.98 31.32 9.93
CA ARG A 280 -10.69 32.53 10.73
C ARG A 280 -10.33 32.11 12.14
N ALA A 281 -9.75 33.02 12.92
CA ALA A 281 -9.43 32.77 14.34
C ALA A 281 -10.69 32.42 15.17
N THR A 282 -11.86 32.89 14.77
CA THR A 282 -13.15 32.61 15.40
C THR A 282 -13.81 31.31 14.97
N ASP A 283 -13.33 30.66 13.88
CA ASP A 283 -13.92 29.41 13.39
C ASP A 283 -13.40 28.22 14.22
N VAL A 284 -14.29 27.39 14.71
CA VAL A 284 -13.93 26.19 15.45
C VAL A 284 -13.72 25.04 14.47
N VAL A 285 -12.46 24.77 14.14
CA VAL A 285 -12.09 23.62 13.29
C VAL A 285 -12.23 22.32 14.08
N ARG A 286 -13.00 21.39 13.54
CA ARG A 286 -13.26 20.06 14.12
C ARG A 286 -12.82 18.96 13.17
N THR A 287 -12.62 17.76 13.73
CA THR A 287 -12.34 16.54 12.97
C THR A 287 -13.47 15.53 13.18
N LEU A 288 -14.11 15.13 12.09
CA LEU A 288 -15.01 13.99 12.10
C LEU A 288 -14.19 12.70 12.21
N ARG A 289 -14.48 11.89 13.22
CA ARG A 289 -13.86 10.58 13.40
C ARG A 289 -14.63 9.48 12.67
N GLY A 290 -13.91 8.62 11.95
CA GLY A 290 -14.45 7.52 11.18
C GLY A 290 -14.44 6.19 11.92
N LEU A 291 -14.07 5.12 11.19
CA LEU A 291 -13.94 3.76 11.71
C LEU A 291 -12.77 3.62 12.69
N PRO A 292 -12.79 2.57 13.54
CA PRO A 292 -11.59 2.14 14.26
C PRO A 292 -10.43 1.87 13.28
N VAL A 293 -9.25 2.37 13.61
CA VAL A 293 -8.07 2.28 12.74
C VAL A 293 -7.68 0.84 12.41
N ASP A 294 -7.91 -0.10 13.33
CA ASP A 294 -7.66 -1.52 13.12
C ASP A 294 -8.46 -2.12 11.96
N SER A 295 -9.61 -1.53 11.60
CA SER A 295 -10.38 -1.95 10.42
C SER A 295 -9.60 -1.71 9.13
N LEU A 296 -8.88 -0.58 9.06
CA LEU A 296 -7.99 -0.27 7.95
C LEU A 296 -6.77 -1.18 7.94
N TYR A 297 -6.11 -1.37 9.10
CA TYR A 297 -4.92 -2.22 9.21
C TYR A 297 -5.21 -3.65 8.80
N ARG A 298 -6.31 -4.24 9.27
CA ARG A 298 -6.73 -5.60 8.89
C ARG A 298 -6.91 -5.73 7.39
N ARG A 299 -7.64 -4.83 6.76
CA ARG A 299 -7.85 -4.90 5.31
C ARG A 299 -6.53 -4.75 4.57
N MET A 300 -5.73 -3.72 4.89
CA MET A 300 -4.42 -3.46 4.29
C MET A 300 -3.50 -4.68 4.35
N LEU A 301 -3.42 -5.35 5.50
CA LEU A 301 -2.48 -6.45 5.70
C LEU A 301 -3.01 -7.79 5.20
N ARG A 302 -4.29 -8.12 5.46
CA ARG A 302 -4.86 -9.43 5.16
C ARG A 302 -5.02 -9.68 3.67
N VAL A 303 -5.49 -8.70 2.90
CA VAL A 303 -5.67 -8.82 1.44
C VAL A 303 -4.62 -8.06 0.64
N SER A 304 -3.67 -7.43 1.34
CA SER A 304 -2.56 -6.71 0.70
C SER A 304 -3.00 -5.47 -0.09
N ASP A 305 -3.97 -4.72 0.42
CA ASP A 305 -4.53 -3.56 -0.24
C ASP A 305 -3.50 -2.43 -0.33
N ASN A 306 -3.10 -2.06 -1.57
CA ASN A 306 -2.09 -1.03 -1.82
C ASN A 306 -2.64 0.37 -1.54
N PHE A 307 -3.89 0.60 -1.97
CA PHE A 307 -4.52 1.91 -1.82
C PHE A 307 -4.63 2.31 -0.34
N LEU A 308 -5.06 1.39 0.50
CA LEU A 308 -5.17 1.64 1.93
C LEU A 308 -3.80 1.91 2.57
N ALA A 309 -2.73 1.28 2.11
CA ALA A 309 -1.37 1.53 2.61
C ALA A 309 -0.87 2.94 2.26
N GLU A 310 -1.14 3.40 1.05
CA GLU A 310 -0.78 4.75 0.61
C GLU A 310 -1.60 5.82 1.33
N GLN A 311 -2.92 5.61 1.42
CA GLN A 311 -3.82 6.54 2.09
C GLN A 311 -3.55 6.63 3.60
N LEU A 312 -3.14 5.54 4.24
CA LEU A 312 -2.69 5.53 5.63
C LEU A 312 -1.55 6.53 5.86
N LEU A 313 -0.54 6.53 4.99
CA LEU A 313 0.56 7.49 5.09
C LEU A 313 0.11 8.91 4.78
N LEU A 314 -0.84 9.12 3.85
CA LEU A 314 -1.41 10.43 3.61
C LEU A 314 -2.17 10.94 4.83
N MET A 315 -3.02 10.12 5.45
CA MET A 315 -3.71 10.50 6.70
C MET A 315 -2.73 10.86 7.81
N ALA A 316 -1.63 10.13 7.95
CA ALA A 316 -0.59 10.40 8.93
C ALA A 316 0.08 11.77 8.72
N SER A 317 -0.01 12.38 7.54
CA SER A 317 0.50 13.73 7.29
C SER A 317 -0.14 14.77 8.22
N THR A 318 -1.42 14.63 8.53
CA THR A 318 -2.13 15.56 9.39
C THR A 318 -1.66 15.53 10.85
N THR A 319 -1.05 14.44 11.28
CA THR A 319 -0.55 14.24 12.65
C THR A 319 0.91 14.67 12.83
N VAL A 320 1.65 14.83 11.75
CA VAL A 320 3.06 15.29 11.78
C VAL A 320 3.20 16.79 11.48
N GLY A 321 2.13 17.56 11.64
CA GLY A 321 2.15 19.02 11.44
C GLY A 321 2.03 19.46 9.98
N LEU A 322 1.66 18.59 9.08
CA LEU A 322 1.46 18.90 7.66
C LEU A 322 -0.01 19.27 7.41
N HIS A 323 -0.39 20.48 7.82
CA HIS A 323 -1.79 20.93 7.74
C HIS A 323 -2.19 21.44 6.36
N ASP A 324 -1.23 21.87 5.54
CA ASP A 324 -1.47 22.50 4.25
C ASP A 324 -1.30 21.56 3.06
N SER A 325 -0.69 20.39 3.28
CA SER A 325 -0.49 19.39 2.23
C SER A 325 -0.34 18.00 2.79
N LEU A 326 -0.87 17.01 2.06
CA LEU A 326 -0.69 15.58 2.37
C LEU A 326 0.49 15.03 1.59
N SER A 327 1.41 14.34 2.25
CA SER A 327 2.62 13.81 1.60
C SER A 327 3.11 12.52 2.25
N THR A 328 3.04 11.42 1.51
CA THR A 328 3.60 10.13 1.91
C THR A 328 5.10 10.23 2.17
N GLN A 329 5.83 10.95 1.31
CA GLN A 329 7.29 11.10 1.41
C GLN A 329 7.74 11.86 2.66
N ARG A 330 6.98 12.87 3.08
CA ARG A 330 7.29 13.60 4.33
C ARG A 330 7.05 12.72 5.55
N VAL A 331 5.97 11.93 5.55
CA VAL A 331 5.68 10.97 6.63
C VAL A 331 6.76 9.89 6.70
N ILE A 332 7.14 9.30 5.56
CA ILE A 332 8.22 8.31 5.49
C ILE A 332 9.51 8.86 6.09
N ARG A 333 9.93 10.07 5.69
CA ARG A 333 11.14 10.72 6.26
C ARG A 333 11.01 10.95 7.77
N TYR A 334 9.84 11.41 8.23
CA TYR A 334 9.58 11.63 9.65
C TYR A 334 9.69 10.33 10.45
N VAL A 335 9.02 9.27 10.00
CA VAL A 335 9.01 7.97 10.68
C VAL A 335 10.40 7.34 10.71
N ARG A 336 11.12 7.35 9.58
CA ARG A 336 12.50 6.85 9.50
C ARG A 336 13.39 7.54 10.53
N ARG A 337 13.34 8.87 10.61
CA ARG A 337 14.19 9.65 11.51
C ARG A 337 13.81 9.48 12.97
N LYS A 338 12.51 9.48 13.29
CA LYS A 338 12.03 9.50 14.67
C LYS A 338 11.92 8.12 15.32
N TYR A 339 11.54 7.11 14.54
CA TYR A 339 11.18 5.81 15.09
C TYR A 339 12.00 4.63 14.59
N LEU A 340 12.65 4.75 13.43
CA LEU A 340 13.37 3.65 12.81
C LEU A 340 14.89 3.83 12.80
N GLY A 341 15.43 4.82 13.53
CA GLY A 341 16.86 5.09 13.59
C GLY A 341 17.68 3.99 14.28
N ALA A 342 17.03 3.14 15.08
CA ALA A 342 17.67 2.00 15.77
C ALA A 342 17.66 0.70 14.95
N LEU A 343 17.06 0.69 13.74
CA LEU A 343 17.08 -0.50 12.89
C LEU A 343 18.52 -0.80 12.43
N PRO A 344 18.90 -2.10 12.32
CA PRO A 344 20.27 -2.50 12.09
C PRO A 344 20.84 -2.06 10.74
N TYR A 345 19.97 -1.90 9.72
CA TYR A 345 20.36 -1.42 8.39
C TYR A 345 19.36 -0.40 7.87
N PRO A 346 19.81 0.60 7.10
CA PRO A 346 18.93 1.58 6.47
C PRO A 346 17.89 0.93 5.56
N VAL A 347 16.70 1.53 5.48
CA VAL A 347 15.62 1.12 4.59
C VAL A 347 15.50 2.13 3.46
N ALA A 348 15.59 1.67 2.21
CA ALA A 348 15.11 2.44 1.08
C ALA A 348 13.57 2.29 1.04
N TRP A 349 12.87 3.28 1.60
CA TRP A 349 11.42 3.30 1.70
C TRP A 349 10.85 4.32 0.73
N ALA A 350 10.33 3.84 -0.41
CA ALA A 350 9.86 4.67 -1.50
C ALA A 350 8.33 4.93 -1.43
N ASP A 351 7.53 3.93 -1.02
CA ASP A 351 6.07 4.01 -0.96
C ASP A 351 5.49 3.20 0.21
N GLY A 352 4.22 3.42 0.52
CA GLY A 352 3.54 2.72 1.60
C GLY A 352 3.15 1.28 1.28
N SER A 353 2.92 0.99 0.02
CA SER A 353 2.35 -0.27 -0.46
C SER A 353 3.36 -1.36 -0.74
N GLY A 354 4.59 -0.97 -1.11
CA GLY A 354 5.62 -1.88 -1.61
C GLY A 354 5.48 -2.19 -3.09
N LEU A 355 4.69 -1.42 -3.84
CA LEU A 355 4.56 -1.55 -5.29
C LEU A 355 5.84 -1.07 -5.99
N SER A 356 6.46 -0.03 -5.47
CA SER A 356 7.72 0.50 -5.99
C SER A 356 8.86 -0.51 -5.87
N ARG A 357 9.54 -0.78 -6.98
CA ARG A 357 10.80 -1.58 -6.99
C ARG A 357 11.99 -0.84 -6.38
N GLN A 358 11.84 0.46 -6.08
CA GLN A 358 12.84 1.26 -5.38
C GLN A 358 12.88 0.98 -3.86
N ASN A 359 11.90 0.24 -3.33
CA ASN A 359 11.95 -0.23 -1.96
C ASN A 359 13.00 -1.32 -1.80
N LEU A 360 13.93 -1.12 -0.85
CA LEU A 360 14.93 -2.12 -0.50
C LEU A 360 15.03 -2.26 1.02
N VAL A 361 15.10 -3.48 1.50
CA VAL A 361 15.24 -3.81 2.91
C VAL A 361 16.12 -5.04 3.10
N THR A 362 16.89 -5.08 4.19
CA THR A 362 17.56 -6.31 4.59
C THR A 362 16.62 -7.20 5.41
N PRO A 363 16.74 -8.53 5.31
CA PRO A 363 15.96 -9.45 6.15
C PRO A 363 16.12 -9.19 7.64
N ARG A 364 17.33 -8.84 8.09
CA ARG A 364 17.62 -8.48 9.49
C ARG A 364 16.84 -7.23 9.93
N THR A 365 16.71 -6.22 9.07
CA THR A 365 15.93 -5.02 9.38
C THR A 365 14.43 -5.31 9.48
N LEU A 366 13.92 -6.18 8.60
CA LEU A 366 12.51 -6.55 8.64
C LEU A 366 12.19 -7.43 9.86
N GLU A 367 13.09 -8.36 10.24
CA GLU A 367 13.00 -9.12 11.48
C GLU A 367 13.00 -8.20 12.71
N ALA A 368 13.92 -7.23 12.77
CA ALA A 368 13.98 -6.26 13.86
C ALA A 368 12.68 -5.45 13.99
N LEU A 369 12.05 -5.06 12.85
CA LEU A 369 10.74 -4.41 12.85
C LEU A 369 9.64 -5.35 13.41
N LEU A 370 9.65 -6.64 13.05
CA LEU A 370 8.69 -7.60 13.59
C LEU A 370 8.86 -7.77 15.10
N LEU A 371 10.09 -7.89 15.60
CA LEU A 371 10.37 -7.95 17.03
C LEU A 371 9.88 -6.69 17.76
N GLN A 372 10.09 -5.50 17.17
CA GLN A 372 9.60 -4.26 17.74
C GLN A 372 8.08 -4.17 17.74
N LEU A 373 7.40 -4.61 16.67
CA LEU A 373 5.95 -4.70 16.62
C LEU A 373 5.40 -5.63 17.69
N HIS A 374 6.03 -6.79 17.91
CA HIS A 374 5.63 -7.75 18.96
C HIS A 374 5.81 -7.18 20.37
N LYS A 375 6.88 -6.42 20.58
CA LYS A 375 7.16 -5.75 21.88
C LYS A 375 6.14 -4.65 22.21
N GLU A 376 5.69 -3.90 21.19
CA GLU A 376 4.88 -2.68 21.37
C GLU A 376 3.37 -2.93 21.27
N VAL A 377 2.95 -3.99 20.58
CA VAL A 377 1.54 -4.29 20.33
C VAL A 377 1.17 -5.61 21.01
N PRO A 378 0.10 -5.66 21.81
CA PRO A 378 -0.35 -6.92 22.39
C PRO A 378 -0.49 -8.04 21.34
N GLU A 379 0.09 -9.21 21.60
CA GLU A 379 0.15 -10.33 20.65
C GLU A 379 -1.22 -10.64 20.01
N PRO A 380 -2.33 -10.78 20.75
CA PRO A 380 -3.62 -11.08 20.14
C PRO A 380 -4.07 -10.03 19.14
N ARG A 381 -3.84 -8.73 19.43
CA ARG A 381 -4.13 -7.65 18.51
C ARG A 381 -3.25 -7.74 17.28
N LEU A 382 -1.93 -7.87 17.46
CA LEU A 382 -0.96 -7.94 16.37
C LEU A 382 -1.27 -9.07 15.39
N LEU A 383 -1.47 -10.29 15.89
CA LEU A 383 -1.80 -11.45 15.07
C LEU A 383 -3.16 -11.28 14.37
N SER A 384 -4.12 -10.63 15.03
CA SER A 384 -5.43 -10.36 14.44
C SER A 384 -5.39 -9.41 13.23
N LEU A 385 -4.36 -8.60 13.10
CA LEU A 385 -4.18 -7.67 11.96
C LEU A 385 -3.66 -8.39 10.71
N LEU A 386 -2.91 -9.48 10.87
CA LEU A 386 -2.21 -10.18 9.79
C LEU A 386 -3.10 -11.22 9.07
N ALA A 387 -2.66 -11.64 7.89
CA ALA A 387 -3.23 -12.81 7.24
C ALA A 387 -2.85 -14.07 8.04
N ALA A 388 -3.79 -14.99 8.21
CA ALA A 388 -3.61 -16.21 9.00
C ALA A 388 -3.70 -17.46 8.10
N GLY A 389 -2.74 -18.35 8.26
CA GLY A 389 -2.63 -19.58 7.50
C GLY A 389 -3.88 -20.46 7.64
N GLY A 390 -4.39 -20.97 6.53
CA GLY A 390 -5.58 -21.82 6.48
C GLY A 390 -6.92 -21.12 6.75
N GLN A 391 -6.93 -19.83 7.14
CA GLN A 391 -8.15 -19.15 7.59
C GLN A 391 -8.50 -17.90 6.77
N GLN A 392 -7.57 -16.94 6.65
CA GLN A 392 -7.95 -15.64 6.11
C GLN A 392 -6.84 -14.92 5.34
N GLY A 393 -7.27 -14.00 4.48
CA GLY A 393 -6.40 -13.15 3.69
C GLY A 393 -5.61 -13.93 2.64
N THR A 394 -4.42 -13.45 2.33
CA THR A 394 -3.54 -14.04 1.29
C THR A 394 -2.99 -15.41 1.67
N LEU A 395 -3.10 -15.81 2.94
CA LEU A 395 -2.66 -17.12 3.43
C LEU A 395 -3.82 -18.13 3.57
N ARG A 396 -5.04 -17.77 3.20
CA ARG A 396 -6.25 -18.61 3.39
C ARG A 396 -6.11 -20.03 2.81
N LYS A 397 -5.43 -20.18 1.68
CA LYS A 397 -5.29 -21.47 0.97
C LYS A 397 -3.97 -22.18 1.28
N ARG A 398 -3.19 -21.72 2.28
CA ARG A 398 -1.87 -22.26 2.61
C ARG A 398 -1.69 -22.39 4.11
N TYR A 399 -0.69 -23.13 4.55
CA TYR A 399 -0.36 -23.32 5.98
C TYR A 399 -1.52 -23.91 6.79
N HIS A 400 -2.33 -24.78 6.15
CA HIS A 400 -3.46 -25.43 6.83
C HIS A 400 -3.01 -26.32 8.00
N ASP A 401 -3.77 -26.27 9.09
CA ASP A 401 -3.66 -27.19 10.21
C ASP A 401 -5.02 -27.32 10.89
N ALA A 402 -5.36 -28.53 11.33
CA ALA A 402 -6.64 -28.80 11.99
C ALA A 402 -6.79 -28.08 13.34
N ALA A 403 -5.66 -27.83 14.04
CA ALA A 403 -5.63 -27.09 15.31
C ALA A 403 -5.75 -25.56 15.16
N GLY A 404 -5.85 -25.07 13.92
CA GLY A 404 -5.95 -23.63 13.63
C GLY A 404 -4.67 -23.03 13.02
N PRO A 405 -4.61 -21.70 12.92
CA PRO A 405 -3.48 -21.04 12.28
C PRO A 405 -2.21 -21.15 13.11
N TRP A 406 -1.10 -21.36 12.45
CA TRP A 406 0.23 -21.40 13.03
C TRP A 406 1.22 -20.44 12.35
N VAL A 407 0.80 -19.78 11.25
CA VAL A 407 1.51 -18.69 10.57
C VAL A 407 0.59 -17.50 10.48
N TRP A 408 1.08 -16.34 10.90
CA TRP A 408 0.48 -15.04 10.70
C TRP A 408 1.48 -14.14 10.01
N GLY A 409 1.16 -13.62 8.83
CA GLY A 409 2.17 -12.87 8.09
C GLY A 409 1.64 -11.97 7.00
N LYS A 410 2.57 -11.19 6.48
CA LYS A 410 2.37 -10.36 5.31
C LYS A 410 3.10 -10.97 4.12
N THR A 411 2.34 -11.32 3.09
CA THR A 411 2.90 -11.74 1.81
C THR A 411 3.42 -10.55 1.00
N GLY A 412 4.45 -10.77 0.19
CA GLY A 412 4.95 -9.78 -0.77
C GLY A 412 5.12 -10.43 -2.13
N SER A 413 4.52 -9.86 -3.17
CA SER A 413 4.64 -10.37 -4.54
C SER A 413 4.83 -9.21 -5.52
N LEU A 414 5.85 -9.33 -6.33
CA LEU A 414 6.08 -8.58 -7.56
C LEU A 414 6.52 -9.59 -8.62
N ALA A 415 6.57 -9.21 -9.89
CA ALA A 415 7.18 -10.07 -10.90
C ALA A 415 8.57 -10.52 -10.43
N ASN A 416 8.82 -11.85 -10.42
CA ASN A 416 10.06 -12.49 -9.99
C ASN A 416 10.40 -12.39 -8.48
N ASN A 417 9.46 -11.95 -7.65
CA ASN A 417 9.66 -11.85 -6.20
C ASN A 417 8.48 -12.46 -5.44
N THR A 418 8.77 -13.34 -4.48
CA THR A 418 7.79 -14.01 -3.62
C THR A 418 8.29 -14.04 -2.18
N ASN A 419 7.66 -13.27 -1.32
CA ASN A 419 8.11 -12.99 0.03
C ASN A 419 7.03 -13.27 1.07
N LEU A 420 7.44 -13.60 2.29
CA LEU A 420 6.55 -13.73 3.45
C LEU A 420 7.33 -13.35 4.71
N SER A 421 6.77 -12.45 5.51
CA SER A 421 7.35 -12.09 6.81
C SER A 421 6.24 -11.99 7.86
N GLY A 422 6.53 -12.39 9.10
CA GLY A 422 5.55 -12.41 10.16
C GLY A 422 5.94 -13.31 11.31
N TYR A 423 4.96 -14.05 11.83
CA TYR A 423 5.11 -14.89 13.02
C TYR A 423 4.71 -16.34 12.74
N LEU A 424 5.40 -17.26 13.36
CA LEU A 424 5.16 -18.69 13.27
C LEU A 424 5.12 -19.29 14.69
N ARG A 425 4.06 -20.04 15.01
CA ARG A 425 3.98 -20.81 16.26
C ARG A 425 4.46 -22.24 16.04
N THR A 426 5.48 -22.63 16.77
CA THR A 426 6.06 -23.97 16.71
C THR A 426 5.13 -25.00 17.35
N LYS A 427 5.42 -26.31 17.18
CA LYS A 427 4.71 -27.37 17.91
C LYS A 427 4.97 -27.37 19.42
N SER A 428 6.12 -26.82 19.83
CA SER A 428 6.45 -26.63 21.27
C SER A 428 5.73 -25.41 21.87
N GLY A 429 4.98 -24.61 21.07
CA GLY A 429 4.23 -23.43 21.53
C GLY A 429 5.00 -22.12 21.42
N ARG A 430 6.30 -22.13 21.09
CA ARG A 430 7.09 -20.90 20.90
C ARG A 430 6.59 -20.07 19.74
N LEU A 431 6.57 -18.76 19.90
CA LEU A 431 6.31 -17.83 18.79
C LEU A 431 7.64 -17.34 18.22
N LEU A 432 7.84 -17.54 16.93
CA LEU A 432 9.02 -17.08 16.20
C LEU A 432 8.64 -15.92 15.28
N ALA A 433 9.45 -14.86 15.25
CA ALA A 433 9.44 -13.88 14.16
C ALA A 433 10.28 -14.43 13.01
N PHE A 434 9.79 -14.28 11.76
CA PHE A 434 10.53 -14.74 10.60
C PHE A 434 10.40 -13.80 9.42
N THR A 435 11.43 -13.80 8.58
CA THR A 435 11.44 -13.12 7.28
C THR A 435 11.99 -14.07 6.23
N PHE A 436 11.18 -14.42 5.24
CA PHE A 436 11.53 -15.32 4.14
C PHE A 436 11.34 -14.59 2.81
N LEU A 437 12.45 -14.19 2.19
CA LEU A 437 12.46 -13.40 0.95
C LEU A 437 13.06 -14.23 -0.19
N ASN A 438 12.35 -14.24 -1.33
CA ASN A 438 12.76 -14.92 -2.55
C ASN A 438 12.68 -13.90 -3.68
N ASN A 439 13.83 -13.46 -4.17
CA ASN A 439 13.93 -12.46 -5.22
C ASN A 439 14.67 -13.01 -6.45
N ASN A 440 14.33 -12.47 -7.61
CA ASN A 440 14.95 -12.80 -8.90
C ASN A 440 14.70 -14.25 -9.34
N HIS A 441 13.57 -14.86 -8.97
CA HIS A 441 13.19 -16.18 -9.46
C HIS A 441 12.47 -16.09 -10.81
N VAL A 442 12.73 -17.05 -11.69
CA VAL A 442 11.99 -17.29 -12.94
C VAL A 442 11.04 -18.49 -12.83
N ALA A 443 11.14 -19.24 -11.74
CA ALA A 443 10.21 -20.31 -11.40
C ALA A 443 8.79 -19.77 -11.18
N ASP A 444 7.78 -20.65 -11.35
CA ASP A 444 6.40 -20.28 -11.00
C ASP A 444 6.30 -19.86 -9.53
N SER A 445 5.60 -18.77 -9.28
CA SER A 445 5.41 -18.25 -7.91
C SER A 445 4.66 -19.24 -7.00
N GLY A 446 3.85 -20.15 -7.57
CA GLY A 446 3.19 -21.22 -6.83
C GLY A 446 4.18 -22.23 -6.28
N ASP A 447 5.17 -22.62 -7.07
CA ASP A 447 6.23 -23.56 -6.67
C ASP A 447 7.09 -22.97 -5.57
N VAL A 448 7.49 -21.70 -5.72
CA VAL A 448 8.22 -20.98 -4.65
C VAL A 448 7.41 -20.95 -3.35
N ARG A 449 6.10 -20.64 -3.41
CA ARG A 449 5.23 -20.65 -2.23
C ARG A 449 5.07 -22.04 -1.63
N ASN A 450 4.99 -23.10 -2.44
CA ASN A 450 4.91 -24.48 -1.95
C ASN A 450 6.19 -24.84 -1.19
N GLU A 451 7.33 -24.46 -1.72
CA GLU A 451 8.63 -24.74 -1.10
C GLU A 451 8.83 -23.94 0.19
N MET A 452 8.42 -22.66 0.22
CA MET A 452 8.40 -21.85 1.43
C MET A 452 7.53 -22.52 2.53
N GLU A 453 6.35 -23.02 2.16
CA GLU A 453 5.48 -23.74 3.10
C GLU A 453 6.14 -25.00 3.61
N ARG A 454 6.80 -25.79 2.75
CA ARG A 454 7.54 -27.00 3.14
C ARG A 454 8.63 -26.69 4.16
N VAL A 455 9.42 -25.64 3.92
CA VAL A 455 10.49 -25.20 4.84
C VAL A 455 9.91 -24.77 6.19
N LEU A 456 8.89 -23.90 6.20
CA LEU A 456 8.30 -23.41 7.44
C LEU A 456 7.58 -24.52 8.25
N ARG A 457 7.04 -25.55 7.58
CA ARG A 457 6.50 -26.75 8.26
C ARG A 457 7.60 -27.53 8.99
N GLN A 458 8.81 -27.64 8.41
CA GLN A 458 9.95 -28.27 9.07
C GLN A 458 10.43 -27.43 10.27
N VAL A 459 10.47 -26.09 10.12
CA VAL A 459 10.77 -25.18 11.25
C VAL A 459 9.77 -25.38 12.39
N ARG A 460 8.46 -25.39 12.07
CA ARG A 460 7.40 -25.61 13.06
C ARG A 460 7.55 -26.93 13.81
N ALA A 461 7.93 -27.99 13.10
CA ALA A 461 7.96 -29.32 13.64
C ALA A 461 9.20 -29.61 14.54
N ARG A 462 10.33 -28.93 14.26
CA ARG A 462 11.62 -29.22 14.87
C ARG A 462 12.02 -28.24 15.98
N LEU A 463 11.37 -27.07 16.04
CA LEU A 463 11.58 -26.07 17.09
C LEU A 463 10.36 -25.96 18.00
#